data_2edbe8324892acb40cbab9b432cfcb8b
#
_entry.id   2edbe8324892acb40cbab9b432cfcb8b
#
_cell.length_a   1.000
_cell.length_b   1.000
_cell.length_c   1.000
_cell.angle_alpha   90.00
_cell.angle_beta   90.00
_cell.angle_gamma   90.00
#
_symmetry.space_group_name_H-M   'P 1'
#
loop_
_entity.id
_entity.type
_entity.pdbx_description
1 polymer ?
#
loop_
_entity_poly.entity_id
_entity_poly.type
_entity_poly.pdbx_seq_one_letter_code
_entity_poly.pdbx_strand_id
1 'polypeptide(L)'
;TLPPSSAASDVYKRQLMSAEPISNYVEEEIAPGKDLETDEEILTWVRNTAETTYHPVGTCKMGNDTNAVVGADLKVHGLDGLRVADASIMPTLTSGNTNAPSIMIGEKCSDMLLETARLN
;
A
#
# COMPACT_ATOMS: atom_id res chain seq x y z
N THR A 1 13.57 3.72 9.34
CA THR A 1 13.24 5.10 9.79
C THR A 1 12.05 5.59 8.99
N LEU A 2 10.93 5.91 9.68
CA LEU A 2 9.82 6.63 9.04
C LEU A 2 10.36 7.97 8.51
N PRO A 3 10.05 8.36 7.27
CA PRO A 3 10.55 9.61 6.74
C PRO A 3 9.98 10.81 7.52
N PRO A 4 10.72 11.93 7.59
CA PRO A 4 10.24 13.18 8.23
C PRO A 4 8.88 13.66 7.71
N SER A 5 8.48 13.20 6.52
CA SER A 5 7.17 13.46 5.91
C SER A 5 5.98 13.00 6.74
N SER A 6 6.13 12.01 7.64
CA SER A 6 5.01 11.53 8.47
C SER A 6 4.62 12.56 9.55
N ALA A 7 5.61 13.09 10.26
CA ALA A 7 5.39 14.16 11.23
C ALA A 7 4.90 15.45 10.53
N ALA A 8 5.51 15.82 9.39
CA ALA A 8 5.08 16.97 8.60
C ALA A 8 3.62 16.84 8.11
N SER A 9 3.17 15.63 7.78
CA SER A 9 1.77 15.38 7.40
C SER A 9 0.80 15.68 8.56
N ASP A 10 1.14 15.31 9.78
CA ASP A 10 0.28 15.57 10.95
C ASP A 10 0.24 17.06 11.31
N VAL A 11 1.37 17.75 11.24
CA VAL A 11 1.43 19.22 11.39
C VAL A 11 0.54 19.92 10.36
N TYR A 12 0.58 19.49 9.09
CA TYR A 12 -0.26 20.05 8.03
C TYR A 12 -1.76 19.81 8.29
N LYS A 13 -2.14 18.64 8.76
CA LYS A 13 -3.53 18.34 9.13
C LYS A 13 -4.02 19.24 10.27
N ARG A 14 -3.19 19.46 11.30
CA ARG A 14 -3.51 20.39 12.39
C ARG A 14 -3.72 21.82 11.89
N GLN A 15 -2.87 22.30 10.97
CA GLN A 15 -3.03 23.60 10.34
C GLN A 15 -4.37 23.73 9.60
N LEU A 16 -4.77 22.69 8.86
CA LEU A 16 -6.07 22.67 8.18
C LEU A 16 -7.23 22.70 9.17
N MET A 17 -7.18 21.89 10.23
CA MET A 17 -8.26 21.80 11.22
C MET A 17 -8.38 23.05 12.08
N SER A 18 -7.30 23.83 12.24
CA SER A 18 -7.30 25.11 12.96
C SER A 18 -7.65 26.33 12.10
N ALA A 19 -7.75 26.16 10.77
CA ALA A 19 -8.11 27.23 9.84
C ALA A 19 -9.63 27.44 9.76
N GLU A 20 -10.09 28.71 9.69
CA GLU A 20 -11.49 29.00 9.43
C GLU A 20 -11.89 28.67 7.98
N PRO A 21 -13.13 28.21 7.76
CA PRO A 21 -14.22 28.01 8.73
C PRO A 21 -14.23 26.63 9.43
N ILE A 22 -13.27 25.74 9.14
CA ILE A 22 -13.25 24.36 9.66
C ILE A 22 -13.13 24.35 11.19
N SER A 23 -12.30 25.22 11.75
CA SER A 23 -12.08 25.31 13.19
C SER A 23 -13.35 25.52 14.03
N ASN A 24 -14.39 26.13 13.45
CA ASN A 24 -15.67 26.33 14.12
C ASN A 24 -16.47 25.02 14.33
N TYR A 25 -16.07 23.93 13.69
CA TYR A 25 -16.72 22.62 13.76
C TYR A 25 -15.85 21.58 14.51
N VAL A 26 -14.64 21.95 14.92
CA VAL A 26 -13.72 21.06 15.65
C VAL A 26 -13.88 21.29 17.14
N GLU A 27 -14.29 20.26 17.86
CA GLU A 27 -14.42 20.30 19.32
C GLU A 27 -13.06 20.03 19.97
N GLU A 28 -12.41 18.91 19.60
CA GLU A 28 -11.12 18.51 20.17
C GLU A 28 -10.33 17.62 19.19
N GLU A 29 -9.02 17.56 19.38
CA GLU A 29 -8.13 16.61 18.73
C GLU A 29 -8.07 15.32 19.57
N ILE A 30 -8.59 14.22 19.02
CA ILE A 30 -8.64 12.92 19.72
C ILE A 30 -7.28 12.19 19.62
N ALA A 31 -6.64 12.25 18.45
CA ALA A 31 -5.37 11.57 18.16
C ALA A 31 -4.53 12.39 17.16
N PRO A 32 -3.24 12.53 17.41
CA PRO A 32 -2.43 12.05 18.54
C PRO A 32 -2.73 12.73 19.89
N GLY A 33 -3.51 13.79 19.92
CA GLY A 33 -3.83 14.58 21.10
C GLY A 33 -3.00 15.86 21.19
N LYS A 34 -3.62 16.93 21.69
CA LYS A 34 -3.05 18.27 21.73
C LYS A 34 -1.76 18.41 22.57
N ASP A 35 -1.49 17.42 23.43
CA ASP A 35 -0.32 17.44 24.32
C ASP A 35 0.97 16.99 23.62
N LEU A 36 0.88 16.46 22.38
CA LEU A 36 2.03 16.11 21.56
C LEU A 36 2.31 17.24 20.56
N GLU A 37 3.28 18.08 20.88
CA GLU A 37 3.55 19.31 20.10
C GLU A 37 4.78 19.21 19.22
N THR A 38 5.79 18.44 19.63
CA THR A 38 7.05 18.35 18.90
C THR A 38 7.03 17.23 17.86
N ASP A 39 7.79 17.40 16.78
CA ASP A 39 7.96 16.39 15.74
C ASP A 39 8.45 15.04 16.30
N GLU A 40 9.27 15.06 17.35
CA GLU A 40 9.80 13.84 17.97
C GLU A 40 8.74 13.10 18.79
N GLU A 41 7.89 13.80 19.50
CA GLU A 41 6.75 13.24 20.22
C GLU A 41 5.73 12.64 19.25
N ILE A 42 5.38 13.40 18.21
CA ILE A 42 4.48 12.92 17.15
C ILE A 42 5.06 11.68 16.45
N LEU A 43 6.35 11.71 16.12
CA LEU A 43 7.01 10.56 15.48
C LEU A 43 7.04 9.33 16.40
N THR A 44 7.24 9.53 17.69
CA THR A 44 7.19 8.45 18.68
C THR A 44 5.79 7.86 18.78
N TRP A 45 4.77 8.71 18.80
CA TRP A 45 3.37 8.28 18.78
C TRP A 45 3.04 7.50 17.51
N VAL A 46 3.41 7.99 16.33
CA VAL A 46 3.21 7.30 15.05
C VAL A 46 3.86 5.91 15.06
N ARG A 47 5.09 5.78 15.57
CA ARG A 47 5.77 4.48 15.66
C ARG A 47 5.05 3.47 16.54
N ASN A 48 4.37 3.94 17.57
CA ASN A 48 3.67 3.10 18.54
C ASN A 48 2.22 2.78 18.14
N THR A 49 1.60 3.60 17.29
CA THR A 49 0.17 3.52 16.99
C THR A 49 -0.14 3.31 15.51
N ALA A 50 0.86 3.41 14.62
CA ALA A 50 0.62 3.21 13.20
C ALA A 50 0.15 1.78 12.90
N GLU A 51 -0.93 1.69 12.15
CA GLU A 51 -1.52 0.43 11.71
C GLU A 51 -1.48 0.32 10.18
N THR A 52 -1.73 -0.88 9.69
CA THR A 52 -1.86 -1.12 8.25
C THR A 52 -3.14 -0.51 7.71
N THR A 53 -3.08 -0.01 6.47
CA THR A 53 -4.28 0.40 5.70
C THR A 53 -4.91 -0.75 4.91
N TYR A 54 -4.52 -1.99 5.22
CA TYR A 54 -5.06 -3.22 4.62
C TYR A 54 -4.85 -3.33 3.09
N HIS A 55 -3.72 -2.83 2.61
CA HIS A 55 -3.28 -2.96 1.22
C HIS A 55 -1.96 -3.75 1.11
N PRO A 56 -1.89 -5.03 1.59
CA PRO A 56 -0.67 -5.82 1.53
C PRO A 56 -0.36 -6.23 0.08
N VAL A 57 0.94 -6.25 -0.26
CA VAL A 57 1.46 -6.66 -1.57
C VAL A 57 2.77 -7.43 -1.41
N GLY A 58 3.22 -8.10 -2.48
CA GLY A 58 4.61 -8.55 -2.62
C GLY A 58 4.97 -9.90 -2.02
N THR A 59 4.03 -10.64 -1.40
CA THR A 59 4.33 -11.96 -0.82
C THR A 59 4.60 -13.04 -1.87
N CYS A 60 4.13 -12.85 -3.12
CA CYS A 60 4.45 -13.66 -4.29
C CYS A 60 5.09 -12.81 -5.40
N LYS A 61 6.04 -11.95 -5.01
CA LYS A 61 6.67 -10.93 -5.84
C LYS A 61 7.01 -11.43 -7.23
N MET A 62 6.59 -10.66 -8.26
CA MET A 62 6.98 -10.90 -9.65
C MET A 62 8.40 -10.40 -9.91
N GLY A 63 9.17 -11.14 -10.68
CA GLY A 63 10.52 -10.78 -11.07
C GLY A 63 11.33 -11.95 -11.63
N ASN A 64 12.60 -11.64 -11.92
CA ASN A 64 13.58 -12.63 -12.41
C ASN A 64 14.73 -12.87 -11.41
N ASP A 65 14.68 -12.23 -10.24
CA ASP A 65 15.66 -12.41 -9.17
C ASP A 65 15.34 -13.66 -8.31
N THR A 66 16.30 -14.08 -7.50
CA THR A 66 16.20 -15.29 -6.66
C THR A 66 15.10 -15.25 -5.59
N ASN A 67 14.55 -14.06 -5.31
CA ASN A 67 13.46 -13.86 -4.35
C ASN A 67 12.10 -13.72 -5.05
N ALA A 68 12.08 -13.75 -6.38
CA ALA A 68 10.83 -13.69 -7.13
C ALA A 68 10.11 -15.06 -7.07
N VAL A 69 8.81 -15.02 -6.85
CA VAL A 69 7.95 -16.21 -6.80
C VAL A 69 7.33 -16.51 -8.16
N VAL A 70 6.97 -15.48 -8.92
CA VAL A 70 6.37 -15.62 -10.26
C VAL A 70 7.15 -14.82 -11.31
N GLY A 71 7.06 -15.30 -12.56
CA GLY A 71 7.57 -14.60 -13.72
C GLY A 71 6.61 -13.53 -14.26
N ALA A 72 7.00 -12.86 -15.34
CA ALA A 72 6.17 -11.85 -16.00
C ALA A 72 4.87 -12.44 -16.62
N ASP A 73 4.82 -13.73 -16.84
CA ASP A 73 3.65 -14.49 -17.28
C ASP A 73 2.80 -15.03 -16.12
N LEU A 74 3.09 -14.59 -14.90
CA LEU A 74 2.43 -14.93 -13.64
C LEU A 74 2.59 -16.39 -13.20
N LYS A 75 3.40 -17.21 -13.93
CA LYS A 75 3.68 -18.57 -13.53
C LYS A 75 4.65 -18.63 -12.36
N VAL A 76 4.39 -19.56 -11.45
CA VAL A 76 5.28 -19.82 -10.32
C VAL A 76 6.58 -20.45 -10.82
N HIS A 77 7.73 -19.88 -10.43
CA HIS A 77 9.02 -20.43 -10.80
C HIS A 77 9.20 -21.87 -10.29
N GLY A 78 9.62 -22.77 -11.17
CA GLY A 78 9.90 -24.17 -10.84
C GLY A 78 8.66 -25.07 -10.67
N LEU A 79 7.46 -24.57 -10.97
CA LEU A 79 6.23 -25.35 -10.98
C LEU A 79 5.48 -25.19 -12.31
N ASP A 80 4.95 -26.30 -12.82
CA ASP A 80 4.12 -26.30 -14.01
C ASP A 80 2.64 -26.14 -13.65
N GLY A 81 1.91 -25.40 -14.50
CA GLY A 81 0.44 -25.28 -14.40
C GLY A 81 -0.08 -24.39 -13.28
N LEU A 82 0.79 -23.71 -12.52
CA LEU A 82 0.39 -22.82 -11.42
C LEU A 82 0.72 -21.36 -11.72
N ARG A 83 -0.25 -20.49 -11.48
CA ARG A 83 -0.10 -19.01 -11.53
C ARG A 83 -0.59 -18.36 -10.24
N VAL A 84 -0.08 -17.16 -9.96
CA VAL A 84 -0.61 -16.26 -8.94
C VAL A 84 -1.06 -14.99 -9.64
N ALA A 85 -2.29 -14.53 -9.33
CA ALA A 85 -2.92 -13.39 -10.00
C ALA A 85 -3.71 -12.52 -9.02
N ASP A 86 -3.01 -11.92 -8.07
CA ASP A 86 -3.55 -10.98 -7.09
C ASP A 86 -2.49 -9.94 -6.69
N ALA A 87 -2.79 -9.10 -5.72
CA ALA A 87 -1.88 -8.06 -5.24
C ALA A 87 -0.53 -8.58 -4.73
N SER A 88 -0.42 -9.87 -4.39
CA SER A 88 0.83 -10.45 -3.88
C SER A 88 1.95 -10.47 -4.92
N ILE A 89 1.63 -10.42 -6.21
CA ILE A 89 2.64 -10.39 -7.27
C ILE A 89 3.34 -9.03 -7.42
N MET A 90 2.78 -7.95 -6.88
CA MET A 90 3.34 -6.60 -7.02
C MET A 90 4.73 -6.52 -6.37
N PRO A 91 5.80 -6.16 -7.12
CA PRO A 91 7.15 -6.05 -6.55
C PRO A 91 7.28 -4.92 -5.53
N THR A 92 6.50 -3.86 -5.71
CA THR A 92 6.45 -2.67 -4.85
C THR A 92 5.00 -2.23 -4.66
N LEU A 93 4.74 -1.57 -3.55
CA LEU A 93 3.43 -0.97 -3.28
C LEU A 93 3.14 0.16 -4.28
N THR A 94 1.95 0.18 -4.82
CA THR A 94 1.46 1.28 -5.67
C THR A 94 1.26 2.57 -4.87
N SER A 95 1.24 3.72 -5.54
CA SER A 95 1.05 5.04 -4.90
C SER A 95 -0.38 5.31 -4.42
N GLY A 96 -1.30 4.39 -4.64
CA GLY A 96 -2.71 4.46 -4.24
C GLY A 96 -3.24 3.12 -3.80
N ASN A 97 -4.55 3.03 -3.59
CA ASN A 97 -5.24 1.82 -3.17
C ASN A 97 -5.01 0.67 -4.16
N THR A 98 -4.89 -0.54 -3.64
CA THR A 98 -4.56 -1.73 -4.43
C THR A 98 -5.72 -2.36 -5.19
N ASN A 99 -6.95 -1.84 -5.05
CA ASN A 99 -8.14 -2.41 -5.70
C ASN A 99 -8.05 -2.39 -7.25
N ALA A 100 -7.82 -1.23 -7.84
CA ALA A 100 -7.74 -1.11 -9.30
C ALA A 100 -6.59 -1.93 -9.91
N PRO A 101 -5.35 -1.90 -9.38
CA PRO A 101 -4.30 -2.78 -9.88
C PRO A 101 -4.58 -4.26 -9.65
N SER A 102 -5.30 -4.68 -8.59
CA SER A 102 -5.69 -6.08 -8.40
C SER A 102 -6.66 -6.56 -9.48
N ILE A 103 -7.64 -5.74 -9.84
CA ILE A 103 -8.56 -6.02 -10.96
C ILE A 103 -7.77 -6.14 -12.28
N MET A 104 -6.86 -5.21 -12.55
CA MET A 104 -6.01 -5.22 -13.75
C MET A 104 -5.16 -6.50 -13.83
N ILE A 105 -4.59 -6.95 -12.71
CA ILE A 105 -3.82 -8.20 -12.65
C ILE A 105 -4.72 -9.40 -13.00
N GLY A 106 -5.94 -9.46 -12.50
CA GLY A 106 -6.91 -10.50 -12.82
C GLY A 106 -7.29 -10.53 -14.29
N GLU A 107 -7.61 -9.39 -14.88
CA GLU A 107 -7.90 -9.23 -16.31
C GLU A 107 -6.71 -9.67 -17.17
N LYS A 108 -5.51 -9.21 -16.83
CA LYS A 108 -4.30 -9.60 -17.56
C LYS A 108 -3.99 -11.10 -17.48
N CYS A 109 -4.22 -11.71 -16.32
CA CYS A 109 -4.10 -13.15 -16.15
C CYS A 109 -5.08 -13.91 -17.04
N SER A 110 -6.32 -13.44 -17.12
CA SER A 110 -7.36 -14.00 -17.98
C SER A 110 -6.94 -14.00 -19.46
N ASP A 111 -6.41 -12.88 -19.95
CA ASP A 111 -5.88 -12.78 -21.32
C ASP A 111 -4.78 -13.81 -21.58
N MET A 112 -3.81 -13.93 -20.67
CA MET A 112 -2.69 -14.89 -20.79
C MET A 112 -3.18 -16.35 -20.81
N LEU A 113 -4.23 -16.67 -20.04
CA LEU A 113 -4.82 -18.01 -20.04
C LEU A 113 -5.54 -18.31 -21.35
N LEU A 114 -6.31 -17.35 -21.87
CA LEU A 114 -7.02 -17.49 -23.15
C LEU A 114 -6.05 -17.62 -24.34
N GLU A 115 -4.97 -16.86 -24.34
CA GLU A 115 -3.90 -17.00 -25.35
C GLU A 115 -3.27 -18.40 -25.31
N THR A 116 -2.95 -18.88 -24.10
CA THR A 116 -2.38 -20.24 -23.94
C THR A 116 -3.34 -21.33 -24.42
N ALA A 117 -4.65 -21.17 -24.15
CA ALA A 117 -5.67 -22.15 -24.58
C ALA A 117 -5.91 -22.15 -26.11
N ARG A 118 -5.61 -21.05 -26.80
CA ARG A 118 -5.74 -20.97 -28.29
C ARG A 118 -4.55 -21.59 -29.02
N LEU A 119 -3.42 -21.76 -28.34
CA LEU A 119 -2.18 -22.30 -28.93
C LEU A 119 -2.06 -23.83 -28.74
N ASN A 120 -2.93 -24.43 -27.94
CA ASN A 120 -3.04 -25.88 -27.74
C ASN A 120 -4.29 -26.47 -28.44
#